data_28ca281f6fa3a7ba8ff608dc50004cbc
#
_entry.id   28ca281f6fa3a7ba8ff608dc50004cbc
#
_cell.length_a   1.000
_cell.length_b   1.000
_cell.length_c   1.000
_cell.angle_alpha   90.00
_cell.angle_beta   90.00
_cell.angle_gamma   90.00
#
_symmetry.space_group_name_H-M   'P 1'
#
loop_
_entity.id
_entity.type
_entity.pdbx_description
1 polymer ?
#
loop_
_entity_poly.entity_id
_entity_poly.type
_entity_poly.pdbx_seq_one_letter_code
_entity_poly.pdbx_strand_id
1 'polypeptide(L)'
;MIKIENLHKNFGKLEVLKGIDLEVKKGEIVVIIGSSGTGKSTLLRCLNYLEKPEEGKITIGDITVDAKTCDKKQVNELRKHSAMIFQNYNLFLNKNVLQNVMEPLVTAKKMNKNEAEEVAKYYLEQVGMSDKLKQYPATLSGGQQQRVAIARSLAVQPNVLLFDEPTSA
;
A
#
# COMPACT_ATOMS: atom_id res chain seq x y z
N MET A 1 11.37 -6.32 7.48
CA MET A 1 10.93 -7.73 7.58
C MET A 1 9.42 -7.77 7.64
N ILE A 2 8.79 -8.70 6.92
CA ILE A 2 7.37 -9.07 7.09
C ILE A 2 7.34 -10.49 7.62
N LYS A 3 6.46 -10.77 8.58
CA LYS A 3 6.15 -12.13 9.00
C LYS A 3 4.65 -12.30 9.11
N ILE A 4 4.13 -13.37 8.53
CA ILE A 4 2.73 -13.79 8.58
C ILE A 4 2.71 -15.15 9.26
N GLU A 5 1.84 -15.33 10.24
CA GLU A 5 1.72 -16.58 11.00
C GLU A 5 0.26 -17.01 11.04
N ASN A 6 -0.03 -18.17 10.47
CA ASN A 6 -1.34 -18.83 10.47
C ASN A 6 -2.50 -17.90 10.06
N LEU A 7 -2.34 -17.18 8.94
CA LEU A 7 -3.32 -16.17 8.52
C LEU A 7 -4.53 -16.83 7.85
N HIS A 8 -5.73 -16.56 8.39
CA HIS A 8 -7.01 -17.02 7.84
C HIS A 8 -7.89 -15.86 7.40
N LYS A 9 -8.56 -16.03 6.26
CA LYS A 9 -9.56 -15.08 5.76
C LYS A 9 -10.72 -15.79 5.11
N ASN A 10 -11.92 -15.45 5.58
CA ASN A 10 -13.18 -15.97 5.08
C ASN A 10 -14.05 -14.85 4.48
N PHE A 11 -14.83 -15.16 3.44
CA PHE A 11 -15.94 -14.36 2.95
C PHE A 11 -17.22 -15.19 3.05
N GLY A 12 -17.97 -14.97 4.13
CA GLY A 12 -19.11 -15.82 4.47
C GLY A 12 -18.65 -17.26 4.73
N LYS A 13 -19.11 -18.22 3.90
CA LYS A 13 -18.73 -19.64 4.01
C LYS A 13 -17.47 -19.99 3.20
N LEU A 14 -16.98 -19.09 2.38
CA LEU A 14 -15.82 -19.33 1.53
C LEU A 14 -14.54 -18.99 2.29
N GLU A 15 -13.73 -19.99 2.61
CA GLU A 15 -12.40 -19.81 3.19
C GLU A 15 -11.39 -19.56 2.04
N VAL A 16 -10.83 -18.34 2.02
CA VAL A 16 -9.93 -17.87 0.96
C VAL A 16 -8.46 -18.01 1.38
N LEU A 17 -8.13 -17.65 2.62
CA LEU A 17 -6.81 -17.88 3.19
C LEU A 17 -6.94 -18.95 4.27
N LYS A 18 -6.11 -19.99 4.18
CA LYS A 18 -6.23 -21.22 4.97
C LYS A 18 -4.95 -21.49 5.77
N GLY A 19 -4.64 -20.59 6.72
CA GLY A 19 -3.44 -20.72 7.54
C GLY A 19 -2.16 -20.43 6.75
N ILE A 20 -2.05 -19.22 6.20
CA ILE A 20 -0.88 -18.81 5.43
C ILE A 20 0.24 -18.40 6.37
N ASP A 21 1.42 -18.99 6.18
CA ASP A 21 2.68 -18.61 6.79
C ASP A 21 3.62 -18.06 5.72
N LEU A 22 4.23 -16.91 5.97
CA LEU A 22 5.19 -16.28 5.06
C LEU A 22 6.17 -15.41 5.83
N GLU A 23 7.43 -15.48 5.49
CA GLU A 23 8.44 -14.56 5.98
C GLU A 23 9.16 -13.90 4.79
N VAL A 24 9.32 -12.57 4.85
CA VAL A 24 10.06 -11.77 3.85
C VAL A 24 11.08 -10.93 4.57
N LYS A 25 12.35 -11.11 4.26
CA LYS A 25 13.45 -10.35 4.87
C LYS A 25 13.55 -8.95 4.26
N LYS A 26 14.29 -8.07 4.94
CA LYS A 26 14.55 -6.72 4.43
C LYS A 26 15.35 -6.80 3.12
N GLY A 27 14.86 -6.10 2.08
CA GLY A 27 15.47 -6.05 0.76
C GLY A 27 15.05 -7.19 -0.17
N GLU A 28 14.26 -8.15 0.30
CA GLU A 28 13.71 -9.20 -0.56
C GLU A 28 12.50 -8.70 -1.36
N ILE A 29 12.37 -9.25 -2.57
CA ILE A 29 11.20 -9.10 -3.44
C ILE A 29 10.53 -10.46 -3.55
N VAL A 30 9.27 -10.54 -3.16
CA VAL A 30 8.46 -11.75 -3.26
C VAL A 30 7.34 -11.54 -4.27
N VAL A 31 7.20 -12.48 -5.21
CA VAL A 31 6.12 -12.48 -6.22
C VAL A 31 5.15 -13.60 -5.90
N ILE A 32 3.86 -13.23 -5.76
CA ILE A 32 2.77 -14.19 -5.53
C ILE A 32 2.12 -14.51 -6.87
N ILE A 33 2.25 -15.75 -7.31
CA ILE A 33 1.73 -16.23 -8.61
C ILE A 33 0.54 -17.18 -8.37
N GLY A 34 -0.45 -17.12 -9.24
CA GLY A 34 -1.63 -17.99 -9.21
C GLY A 34 -2.74 -17.46 -10.13
N SER A 35 -3.72 -18.28 -10.42
CA SER A 35 -4.89 -17.91 -11.22
C SER A 35 -5.73 -16.82 -10.56
N SER A 36 -6.66 -16.20 -11.31
CA SER A 36 -7.59 -15.23 -10.75
C SER A 36 -8.47 -15.91 -9.67
N GLY A 37 -8.79 -15.19 -8.60
CA GLY A 37 -9.65 -15.68 -7.52
C GLY A 37 -8.95 -16.55 -6.46
N THR A 38 -7.64 -16.81 -6.56
CA THR A 38 -6.90 -17.67 -5.58
C THR A 38 -6.54 -16.96 -4.27
N GLY A 39 -6.96 -15.71 -4.07
CA GLY A 39 -6.73 -14.99 -2.81
C GLY A 39 -5.49 -14.09 -2.78
N LYS A 40 -4.76 -13.89 -3.89
CA LYS A 40 -3.56 -13.02 -3.96
C LYS A 40 -3.83 -11.61 -3.44
N SER A 41 -4.83 -10.93 -4.02
CA SER A 41 -5.24 -9.58 -3.60
C SER A 41 -5.81 -9.58 -2.18
N THR A 42 -6.49 -10.65 -1.77
CA THR A 42 -6.97 -10.81 -0.40
C THR A 42 -5.82 -10.85 0.60
N LEU A 43 -4.77 -11.61 0.31
CA LEU A 43 -3.57 -11.65 1.14
C LEU A 43 -2.93 -10.27 1.28
N LEU A 44 -2.70 -9.56 0.16
CA LEU A 44 -2.14 -8.21 0.17
C LEU A 44 -3.00 -7.22 0.97
N ARG A 45 -4.34 -7.31 0.83
CA ARG A 45 -5.29 -6.46 1.58
C ARG A 45 -5.33 -6.81 3.06
N CYS A 46 -5.13 -8.07 3.45
CA CYS A 46 -4.98 -8.46 4.85
C CYS A 46 -3.69 -7.89 5.45
N LEU A 47 -2.57 -7.88 4.72
CA LEU A 47 -1.29 -7.33 5.19
C LEU A 47 -1.37 -5.85 5.57
N ASN A 48 -2.21 -5.10 4.87
CA ASN A 48 -2.42 -3.67 5.17
C ASN A 48 -3.75 -3.45 5.94
N TYR A 49 -4.42 -4.52 6.39
CA TYR A 49 -5.69 -4.47 7.10
C TYR A 49 -6.83 -3.74 6.36
N LEU A 50 -6.78 -3.63 5.03
CA LEU A 50 -7.96 -3.25 4.23
C LEU A 50 -9.04 -4.32 4.31
N GLU A 51 -8.62 -5.59 4.38
CA GLU A 51 -9.44 -6.72 4.77
C GLU A 51 -8.99 -7.20 6.14
N LYS A 52 -9.93 -7.28 7.09
CA LYS A 52 -9.61 -7.81 8.42
C LYS A 52 -9.53 -9.34 8.34
N PRO A 53 -8.39 -9.97 8.68
CA PRO A 53 -8.32 -11.42 8.81
C PRO A 53 -9.10 -11.91 10.04
N GLU A 54 -9.57 -13.15 10.03
CA GLU A 54 -10.25 -13.79 11.15
C GLU A 54 -9.25 -14.29 12.19
N GLU A 55 -8.11 -14.83 11.74
CA GLU A 55 -7.06 -15.39 12.61
C GLU A 55 -5.69 -15.10 12.05
N GLY A 56 -4.69 -15.24 12.90
CA GLY A 56 -3.28 -15.13 12.54
C GLY A 56 -2.64 -13.84 13.02
N LYS A 57 -1.33 -13.76 12.80
CA LYS A 57 -0.51 -12.60 13.18
C LYS A 57 0.17 -12.02 11.96
N ILE A 58 0.27 -10.70 11.93
CA ILE A 58 0.99 -9.95 10.91
C ILE A 58 2.00 -9.06 11.60
N THR A 59 3.27 -9.24 11.25
CA THR A 59 4.38 -8.40 11.72
C THR A 59 4.97 -7.63 10.56
N ILE A 60 5.13 -6.32 10.68
CA ILE A 60 5.85 -5.45 9.75
C ILE A 60 6.86 -4.61 10.55
N GLY A 61 8.15 -4.80 10.29
CA GLY A 61 9.18 -4.20 11.12
C GLY A 61 9.12 -4.72 12.55
N ASP A 62 8.86 -3.81 13.50
CA ASP A 62 8.75 -4.12 14.92
C ASP A 62 7.29 -4.16 15.41
N ILE A 63 6.33 -3.94 14.51
CA ILE A 63 4.91 -3.90 14.83
C ILE A 63 4.26 -5.24 14.51
N THR A 64 3.67 -5.86 15.54
CA THR A 64 2.90 -7.10 15.41
C THR A 64 1.43 -6.86 15.74
N VAL A 65 0.54 -7.36 14.90
CA VAL A 65 -0.91 -7.31 15.08
C VAL A 65 -1.47 -8.73 15.04
N ASP A 66 -2.17 -9.12 16.10
CA ASP A 66 -2.92 -10.37 16.16
C ASP A 66 -4.38 -10.10 15.78
N ALA A 67 -4.90 -10.82 14.80
CA ALA A 67 -6.23 -10.60 14.21
C ALA A 67 -7.37 -10.70 15.23
N LYS A 68 -7.22 -11.57 16.25
CA LYS A 68 -8.25 -11.81 17.26
C LYS A 68 -8.30 -10.73 18.35
N THR A 69 -7.15 -10.13 18.68
CA THR A 69 -7.03 -9.28 19.87
C THR A 69 -6.71 -7.81 19.58
N CYS A 70 -6.40 -7.49 18.32
CA CYS A 70 -5.94 -6.14 17.93
C CYS A 70 -7.04 -5.07 18.08
N ASP A 71 -6.60 -3.91 18.47
CA ASP A 71 -7.39 -2.68 18.48
C ASP A 71 -7.11 -1.81 17.23
N LYS A 72 -7.91 -0.73 17.09
CA LYS A 72 -7.75 0.22 15.96
C LYS A 72 -6.40 0.95 15.99
N LYS A 73 -5.81 1.14 17.16
CA LYS A 73 -4.53 1.85 17.32
C LYS A 73 -3.39 1.00 16.76
N GLN A 74 -3.36 -0.28 17.11
CA GLN A 74 -2.38 -1.25 16.60
C GLN A 74 -2.48 -1.41 15.09
N VAL A 75 -3.70 -1.50 14.53
CA VAL A 75 -3.93 -1.57 13.08
C VAL A 75 -3.44 -0.29 12.38
N ASN A 76 -3.74 0.89 12.94
CA ASN A 76 -3.28 2.15 12.36
C ASN A 76 -1.76 2.28 12.41
N GLU A 77 -1.12 1.76 13.44
CA GLU A 77 0.34 1.73 13.52
C GLU A 77 0.93 0.80 12.46
N LEU A 78 0.40 -0.42 12.30
CA LEU A 78 0.81 -1.33 11.23
C LEU A 78 0.71 -0.68 9.83
N ARG A 79 -0.39 0.03 9.57
CA ARG A 79 -0.63 0.73 8.29
C ARG A 79 0.40 1.80 7.97
N LYS A 80 0.98 2.46 8.96
CA LYS A 80 2.05 3.46 8.73
C LYS A 80 3.32 2.85 8.18
N HIS A 81 3.52 1.56 8.39
CA HIS A 81 4.69 0.81 7.95
C HIS A 81 4.50 0.13 6.58
N SER A 82 3.31 0.20 6.00
CA SER A 82 3.02 -0.38 4.68
C SER A 82 2.39 0.65 3.75
N ALA A 83 2.69 0.54 2.46
CA ALA A 83 1.95 1.27 1.42
C ALA A 83 1.51 0.29 0.34
N MET A 84 0.33 0.53 -0.22
CA MET A 84 -0.26 -0.33 -1.24
C MET A 84 -0.48 0.43 -2.54
N ILE A 85 -0.03 -0.18 -3.63
CA ILE A 85 -0.27 0.28 -5.00
C ILE A 85 -1.33 -0.65 -5.60
N PHE A 86 -2.46 -0.05 -5.95
CA PHE A 86 -3.63 -0.76 -6.47
C PHE A 86 -3.59 -0.86 -7.98
N GLN A 87 -4.25 -1.85 -8.54
CA GLN A 87 -4.45 -2.03 -9.98
C GLN A 87 -5.03 -0.77 -10.67
N ASN A 88 -5.99 -0.10 -10.05
CA ASN A 88 -6.64 1.11 -10.56
C ASN A 88 -5.99 2.42 -10.09
N TYR A 89 -4.75 2.36 -9.58
CA TYR A 89 -3.94 3.49 -9.08
C TYR A 89 -4.58 4.30 -7.94
N ASN A 90 -5.90 4.41 -7.85
CA ASN A 90 -6.69 5.10 -6.82
C ASN A 90 -6.20 6.51 -6.52
N LEU A 91 -5.95 7.30 -7.57
CA LEU A 91 -5.59 8.71 -7.42
C LEU A 91 -6.82 9.53 -7.04
N PHE A 92 -6.61 10.56 -6.22
CA PHE A 92 -7.63 11.55 -5.91
C PHE A 92 -7.92 12.39 -7.15
N LEU A 93 -9.09 12.21 -7.76
CA LEU A 93 -9.47 12.85 -9.03
C LEU A 93 -9.60 14.38 -8.92
N ASN A 94 -9.92 14.88 -7.72
CA ASN A 94 -10.05 16.30 -7.42
C ASN A 94 -8.73 16.98 -6.97
N LYS A 95 -7.61 16.24 -7.03
CA LYS A 95 -6.27 16.72 -6.69
C LYS A 95 -5.34 16.58 -7.90
N ASN A 96 -4.46 17.55 -8.09
CA ASN A 96 -3.43 17.45 -9.11
C ASN A 96 -2.33 16.44 -8.71
N VAL A 97 -1.36 16.20 -9.59
CA VAL A 97 -0.25 15.25 -9.39
C VAL A 97 0.51 15.54 -8.10
N LEU A 98 0.94 16.79 -7.89
CA LEU A 98 1.67 17.19 -6.68
C LEU A 98 0.84 16.95 -5.43
N GLN A 99 -0.42 17.40 -5.43
CA GLN A 99 -1.34 17.26 -4.30
C GLN A 99 -1.65 15.79 -3.99
N ASN A 100 -1.71 14.91 -5.00
CA ASN A 100 -1.90 13.48 -4.79
C ASN A 100 -0.76 12.87 -3.95
N VAL A 101 0.48 13.28 -4.18
CA VAL A 101 1.64 12.78 -3.43
C VAL A 101 1.77 13.45 -2.06
N MET A 102 1.43 14.74 -1.96
CA MET A 102 1.45 15.49 -0.68
C MET A 102 0.40 14.99 0.32
N GLU A 103 -0.75 14.51 -0.15
CA GLU A 103 -1.91 14.21 0.70
C GLU A 103 -1.58 13.29 1.88
N PRO A 104 -0.98 12.11 1.70
CA PRO A 104 -0.65 11.24 2.82
C PRO A 104 0.43 11.84 3.75
N LEU A 105 1.32 12.68 3.24
CA LEU A 105 2.34 13.35 4.04
C LEU A 105 1.69 14.34 5.03
N VAL A 106 0.76 15.14 4.54
CA VAL A 106 0.07 16.14 5.36
C VAL A 106 -0.94 15.49 6.31
N THR A 107 -1.75 14.54 5.81
CA THR A 107 -2.89 13.99 6.57
C THR A 107 -2.46 12.89 7.55
N ALA A 108 -1.63 11.95 7.12
CA ALA A 108 -1.23 10.81 7.93
C ALA A 108 0.08 11.07 8.69
N LYS A 109 1.10 11.65 8.04
CA LYS A 109 2.40 11.94 8.67
C LYS A 109 2.41 13.26 9.44
N LYS A 110 1.36 14.12 9.31
CA LYS A 110 1.27 15.44 9.95
C LYS A 110 2.41 16.40 9.59
N MET A 111 3.02 16.18 8.42
CA MET A 111 4.08 17.01 7.88
C MET A 111 3.53 18.41 7.52
N ASN A 112 4.32 19.47 7.68
CA ASN A 112 3.90 20.79 7.21
C ASN A 112 3.85 20.82 5.67
N LYS A 113 3.07 21.77 5.11
CA LYS A 113 2.83 21.79 3.66
C LYS A 113 4.08 22.04 2.83
N ASN A 114 4.97 22.90 3.28
CA ASN A 114 6.19 23.25 2.52
C ASN A 114 7.13 22.04 2.46
N GLU A 115 7.33 21.37 3.58
CA GLU A 115 8.13 20.15 3.67
C GLU A 115 7.50 19.01 2.82
N ALA A 116 6.17 18.83 2.93
CA ALA A 116 5.45 17.83 2.13
C ALA A 116 5.57 18.10 0.62
N GLU A 117 5.61 19.37 0.21
CA GLU A 117 5.79 19.77 -1.18
C GLU A 117 7.17 19.39 -1.70
N GLU A 118 8.22 19.66 -0.94
CA GLU A 118 9.61 19.31 -1.33
C GLU A 118 9.80 17.78 -1.42
N VAL A 119 9.29 17.03 -0.44
CA VAL A 119 9.30 15.56 -0.48
C VAL A 119 8.53 15.03 -1.69
N ALA A 120 7.35 15.59 -1.95
CA ALA A 120 6.53 15.17 -3.09
C ALA A 120 7.22 15.45 -4.44
N LYS A 121 7.82 16.62 -4.60
CA LYS A 121 8.59 16.97 -5.82
C LYS A 121 9.75 16.00 -6.03
N TYR A 122 10.50 15.68 -4.98
CA TYR A 122 11.59 14.73 -5.05
C TYR A 122 11.13 13.36 -5.60
N TYR A 123 10.08 12.77 -5.03
CA TYR A 123 9.61 11.47 -5.50
C TYR A 123 8.95 11.51 -6.89
N LEU A 124 8.31 12.64 -7.26
CA LEU A 124 7.77 12.83 -8.60
C LEU A 124 8.88 12.96 -9.64
N GLU A 125 10.01 13.56 -9.31
CA GLU A 125 11.20 13.61 -10.15
C GLU A 125 11.77 12.21 -10.39
N GLN A 126 11.90 11.38 -9.35
CA GLN A 126 12.42 10.00 -9.46
C GLN A 126 11.58 9.13 -10.40
N VAL A 127 10.31 9.44 -10.60
CA VAL A 127 9.42 8.72 -11.54
C VAL A 127 9.21 9.46 -12.86
N GLY A 128 9.94 10.56 -13.12
CA GLY A 128 9.87 11.32 -14.36
C GLY A 128 8.55 12.07 -14.56
N MET A 129 8.01 12.67 -13.49
CA MET A 129 6.73 13.40 -13.50
C MET A 129 6.85 14.89 -13.13
N SER A 130 8.08 15.46 -13.17
CA SER A 130 8.35 16.85 -12.78
C SER A 130 7.62 17.89 -13.64
N ASP A 131 7.40 17.59 -14.91
CA ASP A 131 6.70 18.47 -15.87
C ASP A 131 5.16 18.41 -15.75
N LYS A 132 4.62 17.52 -14.91
CA LYS A 132 3.19 17.23 -14.79
C LYS A 132 2.56 17.64 -13.45
N LEU A 133 3.28 18.33 -12.57
CA LEU A 133 2.88 18.60 -11.18
C LEU A 133 1.48 19.20 -11.02
N LYS A 134 1.06 20.06 -11.96
CA LYS A 134 -0.23 20.74 -11.94
C LYS A 134 -1.34 20.01 -12.70
N GLN A 135 -1.02 18.92 -13.39
CA GLN A 135 -2.01 18.13 -14.14
C GLN A 135 -2.88 17.31 -13.20
N TYR A 136 -4.10 17.00 -13.64
CA TYR A 136 -5.06 16.16 -12.91
C TYR A 136 -5.06 14.74 -13.46
N PRO A 137 -5.44 13.72 -12.66
CA PRO A 137 -5.43 12.32 -13.09
C PRO A 137 -6.16 12.08 -14.41
N ALA A 138 -7.27 12.76 -14.67
CA ALA A 138 -8.06 12.62 -15.89
C ALA A 138 -7.29 12.97 -17.18
N THR A 139 -6.21 13.75 -17.09
CA THR A 139 -5.38 14.16 -18.25
C THR A 139 -4.12 13.32 -18.41
N LEU A 140 -3.93 12.32 -17.54
CA LEU A 140 -2.76 11.45 -17.54
C LEU A 140 -3.05 10.11 -18.21
N SER A 141 -2.06 9.56 -18.93
CA SER A 141 -2.12 8.17 -19.38
C SER A 141 -2.08 7.20 -18.19
N GLY A 142 -2.52 5.94 -18.37
CA GLY A 142 -2.48 4.91 -17.32
C GLY A 142 -1.08 4.75 -16.71
N GLY A 143 -0.03 4.67 -17.56
CA GLY A 143 1.35 4.59 -17.06
C GLY A 143 1.80 5.84 -16.29
N GLN A 144 1.29 7.03 -16.63
CA GLN A 144 1.56 8.26 -15.86
C GLN A 144 0.84 8.22 -14.51
N GLN A 145 -0.42 7.80 -14.48
CA GLN A 145 -1.17 7.63 -13.23
C GLN A 145 -0.50 6.61 -12.31
N GLN A 146 0.00 5.52 -12.86
CA GLN A 146 0.77 4.51 -12.12
C GLN A 146 2.03 5.11 -11.49
N ARG A 147 2.81 5.88 -12.25
CA ARG A 147 4.01 6.55 -11.72
C ARG A 147 3.68 7.51 -10.57
N VAL A 148 2.58 8.27 -10.66
CA VAL A 148 2.12 9.12 -9.56
C VAL A 148 1.73 8.28 -8.33
N ALA A 149 1.04 7.16 -8.52
CA ALA A 149 0.68 6.26 -7.42
C ALA A 149 1.92 5.65 -6.74
N ILE A 150 2.95 5.30 -7.53
CA ILE A 150 4.25 4.83 -7.01
C ILE A 150 4.93 5.94 -6.20
N ALA A 151 5.04 7.16 -6.74
CA ALA A 151 5.63 8.30 -6.04
C ALA A 151 4.90 8.58 -4.72
N ARG A 152 3.56 8.57 -4.71
CA ARG A 152 2.73 8.74 -3.52
C ARG A 152 3.02 7.68 -2.45
N SER A 153 3.19 6.43 -2.87
CA SER A 153 3.47 5.32 -1.98
C SER A 153 4.90 5.35 -1.42
N LEU A 154 5.88 5.77 -2.22
CA LEU A 154 7.27 5.92 -1.80
C LEU A 154 7.47 7.12 -0.87
N ALA A 155 6.75 8.22 -1.09
CA ALA A 155 6.89 9.46 -0.33
C ALA A 155 6.63 9.26 1.19
N VAL A 156 5.75 8.34 1.56
CA VAL A 156 5.51 8.03 2.98
C VAL A 156 6.61 7.16 3.60
N GLN A 157 7.61 6.74 2.84
CA GLN A 157 8.75 5.91 3.29
C GLN A 157 8.30 4.67 4.07
N PRO A 158 7.52 3.77 3.47
CA PRO A 158 7.03 2.58 4.14
C PRO A 158 8.14 1.55 4.30
N ASN A 159 8.03 0.67 5.30
CA ASN A 159 8.90 -0.49 5.45
C ASN A 159 8.63 -1.56 4.38
N VAL A 160 7.40 -1.56 3.82
CA VAL A 160 6.90 -2.55 2.86
C VAL A 160 6.05 -1.88 1.80
N LEU A 161 6.31 -2.22 0.54
CA LEU A 161 5.45 -1.90 -0.60
C LEU A 161 4.69 -3.15 -1.04
N LEU A 162 3.38 -3.04 -1.13
CA LEU A 162 2.48 -4.08 -1.59
C LEU A 162 1.93 -3.68 -2.96
N PHE A 163 2.08 -4.56 -3.95
CA PHE A 163 1.64 -4.31 -5.33
C PHE A 163 0.51 -5.29 -5.68
N ASP A 164 -0.68 -4.78 -5.92
CA ASP A 164 -1.85 -5.57 -6.35
C ASP A 164 -1.99 -5.44 -7.88
N GLU A 165 -1.47 -6.40 -8.63
CA GLU A 165 -1.49 -6.50 -10.10
C GLU A 165 -1.08 -5.18 -10.82
N PRO A 166 0.13 -4.64 -10.58
CA PRO A 166 0.52 -3.30 -11.05
C PRO A 166 0.68 -3.19 -12.57
N THR A 167 0.69 -4.29 -13.32
CA THR A 167 0.98 -4.34 -14.77
C THR A 167 -0.20 -4.78 -15.62
N SER A 168 -1.40 -4.94 -15.06
CA SER A 168 -2.59 -5.43 -15.78
C SER A 168 -3.43 -4.34 -16.45
N ALA A 169 -2.83 -3.17 -16.72
CA ALA A 169 -3.47 -2.05 -17.42
C ALA A 169 -2.85 -1.78 -18.80
#